data_e18509b8a949af52d3c91e6fdf245825
#
_entry.id   e18509b8a949af52d3c91e6fdf245825
#
_cell.length_a   1.000
_cell.length_b   1.000
_cell.length_c   1.000
_cell.angle_alpha   90.00
_cell.angle_beta   90.00
_cell.angle_gamma   90.00
#
_symmetry.space_group_name_H-M   'P 1'
#
loop_
_entity.id
_entity.type
_entity.pdbx_description
1 polymer ?
#
loop_
_entity_poly.entity_id
_entity_poly.type
_entity_poly.pdbx_seq_one_letter_code
_entity_poly.pdbx_strand_id
1 'polypeptide(L)'
;MPEFRHSSTNSRHDIEIKTAKTNREYSHGRSSGPRNLDSGKITHMATIYPLVMGRHAILATEHYLSAAAGARIFARGGNAIDAAVAATFVEGLVNPHMHTIGGEAPMLIYSAAARRVVAINGNMTAPARATIDHFRSLGIELIPGAGLLAAGVPAAFDALVTALRDFGTASLAEVVEPAMELASDGFPMHEGLSGDVGAADIATAGAGASILSNAKRFLTKWPSSGRVYLPDGKVPAPGSVLKNPALANFFKRVLDAESGAKNRGREAGLDAARERFYRGGIAREIVAWSEANGGLLQASDLERFETRTEVPERTDYRGVTVFKCGPWSQGPVFLQQLKLLEGFDLHATGHNSADYIHTVVEAAKLSFADREAYYGDPEFIDVPLAGLLSERYAAIRRELIDSQRASMEQRPGDPIAMRALRDGPATDARSWGGGTIHVTAADRAGNMIAVTASGGWIPSSPVIDALGFPLGSRMQSFQLDERHPNALKPGKRPRTTLSPSLAMIKGEPFLAFGTPGGDQQDQWTLQFFLNVVDFGMDLQTAIEAPKFSTAHFPSTFYPHDYHPGVVHIEDRVPASVRDALAARGHKIEVRPPWSEGRVLGVQINTRTGVLSGGADPRGQAAPVVPAQVIGW
;
A
#
# COMPACT_ATOMS: atom_id res chain seq x y z
N MET A 1 10.40 59.94 -22.85
CA MET A 1 11.73 60.45 -22.50
C MET A 1 11.54 61.37 -21.29
N PRO A 2 12.27 61.22 -20.17
CA PRO A 2 13.74 61.19 -20.15
C PRO A 2 14.33 59.92 -19.50
N GLU A 3 15.61 59.76 -19.84
CA GLU A 3 16.56 58.76 -19.39
C GLU A 3 16.91 58.86 -17.92
N PHE A 4 17.17 57.73 -17.23
CA PHE A 4 18.02 57.71 -16.03
C PHE A 4 19.15 56.70 -16.19
N ARG A 5 20.36 57.21 -15.99
CA ARG A 5 21.66 56.54 -16.10
C ARG A 5 21.95 55.71 -14.85
N HIS A 6 22.63 54.56 -15.08
CA HIS A 6 23.29 53.74 -14.10
C HIS A 6 24.41 54.44 -13.32
N SER A 7 24.52 54.13 -12.04
CA SER A 7 25.82 54.14 -11.35
C SER A 7 25.94 52.85 -10.50
N SER A 8 26.96 52.10 -10.81
CA SER A 8 27.39 50.87 -10.13
C SER A 8 28.31 51.23 -8.95
N THR A 9 28.09 50.58 -7.80
CA THR A 9 29.17 50.41 -6.81
C THR A 9 29.12 48.98 -6.25
N ASN A 10 30.14 48.21 -6.61
CA ASN A 10 30.50 46.95 -6.02
C ASN A 10 31.04 47.13 -4.61
N SER A 11 30.57 46.33 -3.65
CA SER A 11 31.35 45.99 -2.47
C SER A 11 31.22 44.47 -2.21
N ARG A 12 32.29 43.77 -2.52
CA ARG A 12 32.50 42.37 -2.13
C ARG A 12 32.85 42.32 -0.64
N HIS A 13 32.16 41.52 0.13
CA HIS A 13 32.62 41.02 1.41
C HIS A 13 32.97 39.54 1.25
N ASP A 14 34.27 39.26 1.27
CA ASP A 14 34.85 37.93 1.34
C ASP A 14 34.69 37.42 2.78
N ILE A 15 34.04 36.29 2.95
CA ILE A 15 34.00 35.56 4.21
C ILE A 15 34.99 34.40 4.09
N GLU A 16 36.13 34.52 4.76
CA GLU A 16 37.10 33.44 4.94
C GLU A 16 36.55 32.33 5.85
N ILE A 17 36.46 31.09 5.34
CA ILE A 17 36.17 29.91 6.13
C ILE A 17 37.49 29.24 6.51
N LYS A 18 37.87 29.34 7.79
CA LYS A 18 39.02 28.61 8.36
C LYS A 18 38.65 27.17 8.60
N THR A 19 39.29 26.24 7.88
CA THR A 19 39.27 24.78 8.16
C THR A 19 40.24 24.46 9.28
N ALA A 20 39.73 23.97 10.42
CA ALA A 20 40.55 23.40 11.47
C ALA A 20 40.57 21.86 11.32
N LYS A 21 41.75 21.30 11.02
CA LYS A 21 42.04 19.86 11.13
C LYS A 21 42.33 19.54 12.58
N THR A 22 41.60 18.59 13.18
CA THR A 22 42.01 17.93 14.41
C THR A 22 41.87 16.42 14.25
N ASN A 23 43.04 15.74 14.21
CA ASN A 23 43.13 14.30 14.39
C ASN A 23 42.80 13.97 15.84
N ARG A 24 41.93 12.98 16.07
CA ARG A 24 41.87 12.25 17.35
C ARG A 24 41.67 10.76 17.07
N GLU A 25 42.57 10.00 17.66
CA GLU A 25 42.57 8.53 17.71
C GLU A 25 41.37 7.99 18.48
N TYR A 26 40.77 6.92 17.98
CA TYR A 26 39.68 6.21 18.64
C TYR A 26 40.19 4.96 19.36
N SER A 27 39.99 4.95 20.66
CA SER A 27 40.09 3.75 21.49
C SER A 27 38.77 2.99 21.52
N HIS A 28 38.83 1.66 21.40
CA HIS A 28 37.68 0.76 21.44
C HIS A 28 37.01 0.74 22.82
N GLY A 29 35.69 1.00 22.85
CA GLY A 29 34.83 0.76 23.99
C GLY A 29 33.42 0.34 23.53
N ARG A 30 33.05 -0.92 23.82
CA ARG A 30 31.71 -1.46 23.57
C ARG A 30 30.70 -0.82 24.51
N SER A 31 29.63 -0.23 23.97
CA SER A 31 28.30 -0.20 24.60
C SER A 31 27.23 0.14 23.53
N SER A 32 26.39 -0.84 23.21
CA SER A 32 25.21 -0.68 22.34
C SER A 32 24.06 -0.12 23.17
N GLY A 33 24.01 1.21 23.32
CA GLY A 33 22.82 1.93 23.78
C GLY A 33 22.07 2.54 22.59
N PRO A 34 20.75 2.86 22.72
CA PRO A 34 19.99 3.47 21.65
C PRO A 34 20.63 4.79 21.21
N ARG A 35 20.93 4.91 19.93
CA ARG A 35 21.48 6.14 19.36
C ARG A 35 20.44 7.26 19.52
N ASN A 36 20.87 8.38 20.03
CA ASN A 36 20.06 9.58 20.20
C ASN A 36 19.64 10.09 18.81
N LEU A 37 18.39 9.84 18.38
CA LEU A 37 17.81 10.43 17.16
C LEU A 37 17.67 11.97 17.24
N ASP A 38 18.11 12.55 18.36
CA ASP A 38 17.90 13.96 18.74
C ASP A 38 18.98 14.95 18.29
N SER A 39 20.10 14.52 17.67
CA SER A 39 21.21 15.44 17.35
C SER A 39 22.05 15.10 16.11
N GLY A 40 21.58 14.19 15.25
CA GLY A 40 22.25 13.93 13.97
C GLY A 40 22.09 15.10 13.02
N LYS A 41 23.18 15.54 12.36
CA LYS A 41 23.10 16.42 11.20
C LYS A 41 22.23 15.70 10.16
N ILE A 42 21.02 16.22 9.89
CA ILE A 42 20.16 15.74 8.81
C ILE A 42 20.94 15.95 7.52
N THR A 43 21.26 14.86 6.81
CA THR A 43 21.90 14.96 5.50
C THR A 43 20.81 15.36 4.51
N HIS A 44 20.70 16.64 4.21
CA HIS A 44 19.82 17.12 3.16
C HIS A 44 20.45 16.84 1.80
N MET A 45 19.92 15.88 1.07
CA MET A 45 20.10 15.78 -0.38
C MET A 45 19.05 16.68 -1.06
N ALA A 46 19.37 17.18 -2.25
CA ALA A 46 18.38 17.90 -3.04
C ALA A 46 17.23 16.96 -3.41
N THR A 47 16.01 17.30 -3.03
CA THR A 47 14.78 16.57 -3.31
C THR A 47 13.96 17.27 -4.39
N ILE A 48 13.12 16.52 -5.14
CA ILE A 48 12.18 17.09 -6.12
C ILE A 48 11.05 17.80 -5.38
N TYR A 49 10.52 17.17 -4.31
CA TYR A 49 9.49 17.78 -3.47
C TYR A 49 10.07 18.28 -2.15
N PRO A 50 9.54 19.38 -1.60
CA PRO A 50 9.89 19.79 -0.25
C PRO A 50 9.25 18.84 0.78
N LEU A 51 9.90 18.71 1.93
CA LEU A 51 9.25 18.15 3.12
C LEU A 51 8.14 19.11 3.56
N VAL A 52 6.89 18.63 3.61
CA VAL A 52 5.75 19.42 4.10
C VAL A 52 5.66 19.30 5.61
N MET A 53 5.46 20.43 6.28
CA MET A 53 5.31 20.48 7.74
C MET A 53 4.05 21.25 8.15
N GLY A 54 3.43 20.83 9.26
CA GLY A 54 2.28 21.48 9.86
C GLY A 54 2.24 21.26 11.37
N ARG A 55 1.26 21.86 12.03
CA ARG A 55 1.03 21.72 13.48
C ARG A 55 -0.38 21.25 13.85
N HIS A 56 -1.30 21.30 12.92
CA HIS A 56 -2.70 20.93 13.16
C HIS A 56 -3.03 19.59 12.54
N ALA A 57 -2.63 19.40 11.29
CA ALA A 57 -2.89 18.17 10.56
C ALA A 57 -1.88 17.98 9.43
N ILE A 58 -1.70 16.73 9.00
CA ILE A 58 -0.92 16.32 7.85
C ILE A 58 -1.61 15.13 7.17
N LEU A 59 -1.64 15.13 5.84
CA LEU A 59 -2.23 14.07 5.02
C LEU A 59 -1.39 13.87 3.77
N ALA A 60 -1.09 12.61 3.42
CA ALA A 60 -0.46 12.24 2.16
C ALA A 60 -1.34 11.24 1.39
N THR A 61 -1.53 11.44 0.08
CA THR A 61 -2.40 10.68 -0.80
C THR A 61 -1.80 10.53 -2.19
N GLU A 62 -2.36 9.63 -3.01
CA GLU A 62 -1.92 9.39 -4.39
C GLU A 62 -2.47 10.41 -5.40
N HIS A 63 -3.50 11.19 -5.04
CA HIS A 63 -4.15 12.13 -5.95
C HIS A 63 -4.49 13.47 -5.30
N TYR A 64 -4.29 14.60 -6.03
CA TYR A 64 -4.52 15.95 -5.49
C TYR A 64 -5.99 16.20 -5.07
N LEU A 65 -6.98 15.62 -5.77
CA LEU A 65 -8.40 15.74 -5.39
C LEU A 65 -8.69 14.98 -4.09
N SER A 66 -8.03 13.88 -3.86
CA SER A 66 -8.08 13.13 -2.62
C SER A 66 -7.46 13.92 -1.46
N ALA A 67 -6.30 14.56 -1.69
CA ALA A 67 -5.69 15.46 -0.72
C ALA A 67 -6.62 16.66 -0.39
N ALA A 68 -7.26 17.26 -1.40
CA ALA A 68 -8.23 18.34 -1.20
C ALA A 68 -9.45 17.89 -0.38
N ALA A 69 -9.95 16.68 -0.62
CA ALA A 69 -11.06 16.11 0.16
C ALA A 69 -10.69 15.97 1.65
N GLY A 70 -9.54 15.37 1.95
CA GLY A 70 -9.09 15.25 3.34
C GLY A 70 -8.86 16.61 4.01
N ALA A 71 -8.30 17.59 3.29
CA ALA A 71 -8.15 18.96 3.78
C ALA A 71 -9.49 19.63 4.13
N ARG A 72 -10.55 19.42 3.31
CA ARG A 72 -11.91 19.90 3.60
C ARG A 72 -12.44 19.32 4.92
N ILE A 73 -12.20 18.03 5.17
CA ILE A 73 -12.62 17.37 6.42
C ILE A 73 -11.88 17.95 7.62
N PHE A 74 -10.56 18.09 7.55
CA PHE A 74 -9.78 18.73 8.61
C PHE A 74 -10.22 20.17 8.88
N ALA A 75 -10.48 20.96 7.84
CA ALA A 75 -10.95 22.35 7.98
C ALA A 75 -12.32 22.45 8.67
N ARG A 76 -13.14 21.41 8.60
CA ARG A 76 -14.44 21.27 9.31
C ARG A 76 -14.30 20.72 10.74
N GLY A 77 -13.09 20.40 11.18
CA GLY A 77 -12.80 19.89 12.53
C GLY A 77 -12.78 18.37 12.65
N GLY A 78 -12.84 17.62 11.55
CA GLY A 78 -12.65 16.17 11.53
C GLY A 78 -11.22 15.78 11.95
N ASN A 79 -11.06 14.55 12.44
CA ASN A 79 -9.78 13.99 12.86
C ASN A 79 -9.02 13.32 11.69
N ALA A 80 -7.84 12.75 11.95
CA ALA A 80 -7.01 12.08 10.94
C ALA A 80 -7.73 10.90 10.26
N ILE A 81 -8.60 10.20 11.00
CA ILE A 81 -9.35 9.05 10.47
C ILE A 81 -10.44 9.54 9.50
N ASP A 82 -11.19 10.57 9.88
CA ASP A 82 -12.22 11.17 9.03
C ASP A 82 -11.63 11.65 7.69
N ALA A 83 -10.49 12.34 7.75
CA ALA A 83 -9.79 12.87 6.58
C ALA A 83 -9.28 11.75 5.66
N ALA A 84 -8.68 10.68 6.23
CA ALA A 84 -8.18 9.55 5.46
C ALA A 84 -9.33 8.74 4.82
N VAL A 85 -10.46 8.57 5.52
CA VAL A 85 -11.66 7.92 4.97
C VAL A 85 -12.21 8.70 3.78
N ALA A 86 -12.37 10.03 3.91
CA ALA A 86 -12.83 10.88 2.81
C ALA A 86 -11.87 10.84 1.61
N ALA A 87 -10.55 10.92 1.88
CA ALA A 87 -9.53 10.79 0.85
C ALA A 87 -9.62 9.45 0.12
N THR A 88 -9.83 8.34 0.85
CA THR A 88 -9.94 7.00 0.26
C THR A 88 -11.20 6.82 -0.60
N PHE A 89 -12.35 7.41 -0.22
CA PHE A 89 -13.54 7.43 -1.07
C PHE A 89 -13.28 8.18 -2.39
N VAL A 90 -12.58 9.31 -2.35
CA VAL A 90 -12.20 10.06 -3.56
C VAL A 90 -11.20 9.28 -4.40
N GLU A 91 -10.18 8.64 -3.80
CA GLU A 91 -9.25 7.76 -4.53
C GLU A 91 -9.98 6.68 -5.33
N GLY A 92 -10.99 6.04 -4.74
CA GLY A 92 -11.79 5.00 -5.40
C GLY A 92 -12.60 5.49 -6.60
N LEU A 93 -12.76 6.80 -6.76
CA LEU A 93 -13.40 7.44 -7.92
C LEU A 93 -12.39 7.94 -8.95
N VAL A 94 -11.34 8.65 -8.50
CA VAL A 94 -10.41 9.34 -9.41
C VAL A 94 -9.25 8.44 -9.88
N ASN A 95 -8.96 7.37 -9.13
CA ASN A 95 -7.98 6.34 -9.44
C ASN A 95 -8.64 4.93 -9.54
N PRO A 96 -9.72 4.73 -10.32
CA PRO A 96 -10.47 3.48 -10.34
C PRO A 96 -9.68 2.31 -10.96
N HIS A 97 -8.55 2.58 -11.59
CA HIS A 97 -7.58 1.61 -12.06
C HIS A 97 -6.69 1.05 -10.93
N MET A 98 -6.69 1.72 -9.77
CA MET A 98 -5.89 1.35 -8.60
C MET A 98 -6.74 0.80 -7.46
N HIS A 99 -7.96 1.33 -7.25
CA HIS A 99 -8.90 0.97 -6.20
C HIS A 99 -10.31 1.43 -6.56
N THR A 100 -11.34 0.71 -6.11
CA THR A 100 -12.73 1.19 -6.04
C THR A 100 -13.42 0.65 -4.80
N ILE A 101 -14.64 1.12 -4.54
CA ILE A 101 -15.46 0.66 -3.42
C ILE A 101 -15.82 -0.84 -3.49
N GLY A 102 -15.71 -1.46 -4.65
CA GLY A 102 -15.87 -2.91 -4.83
C GLY A 102 -14.65 -3.74 -4.45
N GLY A 103 -13.60 -3.11 -3.94
CA GLY A 103 -12.35 -3.73 -3.48
C GLY A 103 -12.27 -3.93 -1.98
N GLU A 104 -11.07 -3.69 -1.44
CA GLU A 104 -10.69 -3.89 -0.04
C GLU A 104 -9.84 -2.73 0.48
N ALA A 105 -9.85 -2.48 1.81
CA ALA A 105 -9.12 -1.39 2.46
C ALA A 105 -8.58 -1.77 3.84
N PRO A 106 -7.52 -2.60 3.94
CA PRO A 106 -6.79 -2.81 5.18
C PRO A 106 -6.19 -1.53 5.74
N MET A 107 -6.23 -1.37 7.07
CA MET A 107 -5.75 -0.16 7.74
C MET A 107 -5.02 -0.49 9.04
N LEU A 108 -4.12 0.42 9.43
CA LEU A 108 -3.60 0.54 10.79
C LEU A 108 -3.98 1.92 11.33
N ILE A 109 -4.52 1.95 12.55
CA ILE A 109 -4.94 3.17 13.22
C ILE A 109 -4.30 3.22 14.62
N TYR A 110 -3.58 4.30 14.92
CA TYR A 110 -3.29 4.67 16.30
C TYR A 110 -4.36 5.65 16.78
N SER A 111 -5.11 5.26 17.78
CA SER A 111 -6.08 6.11 18.45
C SER A 111 -5.42 6.78 19.67
N ALA A 112 -5.31 8.09 19.65
CA ALA A 112 -4.77 8.87 20.75
C ALA A 112 -5.66 8.73 22.01
N ALA A 113 -6.98 8.67 21.84
CA ALA A 113 -7.92 8.48 22.95
C ALA A 113 -7.77 7.11 23.63
N ALA A 114 -7.64 6.04 22.83
CA ALA A 114 -7.47 4.68 23.33
C ALA A 114 -6.01 4.32 23.64
N ARG A 115 -5.05 5.15 23.24
CA ARG A 115 -3.58 4.96 23.36
C ARG A 115 -3.12 3.58 22.86
N ARG A 116 -3.65 3.13 21.74
CA ARG A 116 -3.33 1.82 21.16
C ARG A 116 -3.38 1.84 19.63
N VAL A 117 -2.61 0.93 19.03
CA VAL A 117 -2.70 0.62 17.61
C VAL A 117 -3.71 -0.50 17.40
N VAL A 118 -4.53 -0.37 16.37
CA VAL A 118 -5.46 -1.41 15.91
C VAL A 118 -5.24 -1.67 14.42
N ALA A 119 -5.50 -2.90 13.99
CA ALA A 119 -5.58 -3.28 12.59
C ALA A 119 -7.04 -3.44 12.19
N ILE A 120 -7.44 -2.87 11.06
CA ILE A 120 -8.74 -3.11 10.41
C ILE A 120 -8.50 -4.14 9.31
N ASN A 121 -9.05 -5.35 9.50
CA ASN A 121 -9.02 -6.40 8.47
C ASN A 121 -10.12 -6.14 7.43
N GLY A 122 -9.85 -5.18 6.56
CA GLY A 122 -10.73 -4.81 5.45
C GLY A 122 -10.49 -5.65 4.20
N ASN A 123 -10.08 -6.91 4.32
CA ASN A 123 -9.87 -7.83 3.21
C ASN A 123 -11.17 -8.57 2.87
N MET A 124 -11.38 -8.89 1.58
CA MET A 124 -12.58 -9.60 1.11
C MET A 124 -12.63 -11.06 1.61
N THR A 125 -13.81 -11.70 1.50
CA THR A 125 -13.99 -13.12 1.73
C THR A 125 -14.40 -13.85 0.45
N ALA A 126 -14.00 -15.12 0.33
CA ALA A 126 -14.46 -16.00 -0.77
C ALA A 126 -15.94 -16.32 -0.63
N PRO A 127 -16.74 -16.28 -1.73
CA PRO A 127 -18.14 -16.72 -1.72
C PRO A 127 -18.29 -18.18 -1.32
N ALA A 128 -19.46 -18.55 -0.79
CA ALA A 128 -19.77 -19.93 -0.41
C ALA A 128 -19.69 -20.94 -1.58
N ARG A 129 -19.99 -20.48 -2.81
CA ARG A 129 -19.86 -21.29 -4.03
C ARG A 129 -18.42 -21.41 -4.56
N ALA A 130 -17.48 -20.64 -4.04
CA ALA A 130 -16.08 -20.69 -4.46
C ALA A 130 -15.34 -21.82 -3.77
N THR A 131 -15.38 -23.02 -4.37
CA THR A 131 -14.68 -24.22 -3.88
C THR A 131 -13.62 -24.67 -4.88
N ILE A 132 -12.58 -25.38 -4.41
CA ILE A 132 -11.55 -25.97 -5.28
C ILE A 132 -12.20 -26.91 -6.32
N ASP A 133 -13.17 -27.73 -5.90
CA ASP A 133 -13.88 -28.65 -6.79
C ASP A 133 -14.68 -27.92 -7.87
N HIS A 134 -15.27 -26.76 -7.54
CA HIS A 134 -15.96 -25.95 -8.53
C HIS A 134 -14.99 -25.49 -9.63
N PHE A 135 -13.82 -24.94 -9.28
CA PHE A 135 -12.82 -24.52 -10.27
C PHE A 135 -12.26 -25.69 -11.07
N ARG A 136 -11.98 -26.82 -10.43
CA ARG A 136 -11.54 -28.06 -11.11
C ARG A 136 -12.59 -28.58 -12.09
N SER A 137 -13.87 -28.50 -11.74
CA SER A 137 -14.97 -28.95 -12.64
C SER A 137 -15.06 -28.09 -13.91
N LEU A 138 -14.56 -26.85 -13.86
CA LEU A 138 -14.45 -25.94 -15.01
C LEU A 138 -13.14 -26.11 -15.80
N GLY A 139 -12.26 -27.04 -15.40
CA GLY A 139 -10.93 -27.20 -16.00
C GLY A 139 -9.97 -26.05 -15.66
N ILE A 140 -10.20 -25.33 -14.57
CA ILE A 140 -9.40 -24.17 -14.15
C ILE A 140 -8.36 -24.65 -13.13
N GLU A 141 -7.07 -24.49 -13.47
CA GLU A 141 -5.94 -24.83 -12.60
C GLU A 141 -5.49 -23.66 -11.73
N LEU A 142 -5.71 -22.41 -12.18
CA LEU A 142 -5.41 -21.17 -11.45
C LEU A 142 -6.62 -20.25 -11.52
N ILE A 143 -7.02 -19.64 -10.40
CA ILE A 143 -8.13 -18.67 -10.39
C ILE A 143 -7.77 -17.49 -11.27
N PRO A 144 -8.64 -17.11 -12.25
CA PRO A 144 -8.33 -16.07 -13.22
C PRO A 144 -8.01 -14.72 -12.57
N GLY A 145 -7.10 -13.92 -13.17
CA GLY A 145 -6.78 -12.57 -12.73
C GLY A 145 -7.91 -11.54 -12.88
N ALA A 146 -8.95 -11.87 -13.66
CA ALA A 146 -10.08 -10.98 -13.94
C ALA A 146 -11.36 -11.77 -14.20
N GLY A 147 -12.50 -11.09 -14.05
CA GLY A 147 -13.84 -11.65 -14.24
C GLY A 147 -14.49 -12.06 -12.93
N LEU A 148 -15.80 -12.38 -13.00
CA LEU A 148 -16.63 -12.61 -11.82
C LEU A 148 -16.34 -13.93 -11.10
N LEU A 149 -15.66 -14.89 -11.74
CA LEU A 149 -15.18 -16.11 -11.07
C LEU A 149 -14.11 -15.82 -10.01
N ALA A 150 -13.37 -14.72 -10.17
CA ALA A 150 -12.36 -14.27 -9.20
C ALA A 150 -12.90 -13.26 -8.18
N ALA A 151 -14.20 -12.88 -8.27
CA ALA A 151 -14.79 -11.87 -7.43
C ALA A 151 -15.11 -12.40 -6.02
N GLY A 152 -14.63 -11.68 -5.00
CA GLY A 152 -15.02 -11.89 -3.60
C GLY A 152 -16.06 -10.90 -3.11
N VAL A 153 -16.45 -11.02 -1.84
CA VAL A 153 -17.34 -10.06 -1.17
C VAL A 153 -16.63 -8.71 -1.06
N PRO A 154 -17.19 -7.60 -1.58
CA PRO A 154 -16.56 -6.29 -1.49
C PRO A 154 -16.41 -5.85 -0.02
N ALA A 155 -15.20 -5.42 0.37
CA ALA A 155 -14.86 -5.15 1.76
C ALA A 155 -14.59 -3.67 2.06
N ALA A 156 -14.23 -2.88 1.04
CA ALA A 156 -13.76 -1.51 1.24
C ALA A 156 -14.79 -0.62 1.95
N PHE A 157 -16.08 -0.72 1.57
CA PHE A 157 -17.14 0.09 2.18
C PHE A 157 -17.26 -0.19 3.68
N ASP A 158 -17.31 -1.48 4.08
CA ASP A 158 -17.42 -1.87 5.49
C ASP A 158 -16.18 -1.46 6.31
N ALA A 159 -14.99 -1.61 5.73
CA ALA A 159 -13.74 -1.21 6.39
C ALA A 159 -13.70 0.30 6.65
N LEU A 160 -14.09 1.12 5.67
CA LEU A 160 -14.12 2.58 5.78
C LEU A 160 -15.18 3.04 6.80
N VAL A 161 -16.38 2.43 6.76
CA VAL A 161 -17.47 2.73 7.72
C VAL A 161 -17.07 2.29 9.13
N THR A 162 -16.43 1.13 9.29
CA THR A 162 -15.92 0.66 10.61
C THR A 162 -14.86 1.61 11.17
N ALA A 163 -13.88 2.02 10.36
CA ALA A 163 -12.88 2.98 10.79
C ALA A 163 -13.50 4.33 11.21
N LEU A 164 -14.44 4.82 10.42
CA LEU A 164 -15.18 6.06 10.72
C LEU A 164 -16.02 5.92 12.00
N ARG A 165 -16.77 4.81 12.14
CA ARG A 165 -17.65 4.54 13.27
C ARG A 165 -16.90 4.49 14.59
N ASP A 166 -15.80 3.74 14.64
CA ASP A 166 -15.10 3.40 15.87
C ASP A 166 -14.00 4.42 16.26
N PHE A 167 -13.46 5.16 15.28
CA PHE A 167 -12.31 6.06 15.49
C PHE A 167 -12.48 7.45 14.91
N GLY A 168 -13.45 7.66 14.01
CA GLY A 168 -13.77 8.96 13.44
C GLY A 168 -14.74 9.76 14.30
N THR A 169 -14.97 11.02 13.89
CA THR A 169 -15.90 11.96 14.53
C THR A 169 -16.97 12.48 13.57
N ALA A 170 -16.69 12.45 12.26
CA ALA A 170 -17.61 12.91 11.22
C ALA A 170 -18.72 11.89 10.90
N SER A 171 -19.80 12.34 10.28
CA SER A 171 -20.83 11.48 9.68
C SER A 171 -20.36 10.90 8.33
N LEU A 172 -21.06 9.88 7.84
CA LEU A 172 -20.79 9.35 6.49
C LEU A 172 -21.05 10.42 5.43
N ALA A 173 -22.11 11.21 5.60
CA ALA A 173 -22.45 12.29 4.70
C ALA A 173 -21.31 13.30 4.52
N GLU A 174 -20.65 13.69 5.63
CA GLU A 174 -19.52 14.64 5.58
C GLU A 174 -18.31 14.07 4.84
N VAL A 175 -17.94 12.80 5.07
CA VAL A 175 -16.75 12.21 4.45
C VAL A 175 -16.98 11.74 3.02
N VAL A 176 -18.22 11.44 2.62
CA VAL A 176 -18.58 11.01 1.25
C VAL A 176 -18.90 12.20 0.34
N GLU A 177 -19.29 13.36 0.90
CA GLU A 177 -19.66 14.56 0.11
C GLU A 177 -18.67 14.87 -1.02
N PRO A 178 -17.33 14.92 -0.80
CA PRO A 178 -16.39 15.23 -1.88
C PRO A 178 -16.39 14.19 -3.00
N ALA A 179 -16.50 12.90 -2.69
CA ALA A 179 -16.55 11.84 -3.68
C ALA A 179 -17.88 11.86 -4.47
N MET A 180 -19.00 12.14 -3.80
CA MET A 180 -20.31 12.25 -4.45
C MET A 180 -20.36 13.46 -5.38
N GLU A 181 -19.84 14.61 -4.98
CA GLU A 181 -19.69 15.82 -5.80
C GLU A 181 -18.92 15.51 -7.09
N LEU A 182 -17.72 14.91 -6.97
CA LEU A 182 -16.88 14.55 -8.12
C LEU A 182 -17.52 13.46 -9.00
N ALA A 183 -18.28 12.55 -8.44
CA ALA A 183 -19.01 11.54 -9.22
C ALA A 183 -20.15 12.16 -10.05
N SER A 184 -20.87 13.15 -9.49
CA SER A 184 -21.98 13.85 -10.14
C SER A 184 -21.51 14.87 -11.18
N ASP A 185 -20.62 15.77 -10.76
CA ASP A 185 -20.18 16.91 -11.57
C ASP A 185 -19.04 16.54 -12.50
N GLY A 186 -18.28 15.51 -12.11
CA GLY A 186 -17.14 14.96 -12.83
C GLY A 186 -15.81 15.48 -12.30
N PHE A 187 -14.76 14.81 -12.72
CA PHE A 187 -13.37 15.17 -12.39
C PHE A 187 -12.52 15.21 -13.67
N PRO A 188 -11.44 16.01 -13.69
CA PRO A 188 -10.52 16.06 -14.82
C PRO A 188 -9.82 14.71 -15.02
N MET A 189 -9.90 14.15 -16.22
CA MET A 189 -9.19 12.93 -16.61
C MET A 189 -7.69 13.16 -16.58
N HIS A 190 -6.94 12.29 -15.93
CA HIS A 190 -5.48 12.32 -15.94
C HIS A 190 -4.90 11.26 -16.90
N GLU A 191 -3.66 11.48 -17.34
CA GLU A 191 -2.98 10.64 -18.33
C GLU A 191 -2.89 9.17 -17.90
N GLY A 192 -2.54 8.89 -16.64
CA GLY A 192 -2.40 7.52 -16.12
C GLY A 192 -3.69 6.71 -16.17
N LEU A 193 -4.86 7.33 -15.95
CA LEU A 193 -6.16 6.66 -16.07
C LEU A 193 -6.58 6.54 -17.55
N SER A 194 -6.39 7.58 -18.36
CA SER A 194 -6.67 7.55 -19.79
C SER A 194 -5.84 6.48 -20.49
N GLY A 195 -4.54 6.40 -20.19
CA GLY A 195 -3.58 5.52 -20.84
C GLY A 195 -2.97 6.10 -22.10
N ASP A 196 -3.15 7.40 -22.34
CA ASP A 196 -2.49 8.15 -23.41
C ASP A 196 -1.04 8.49 -23.00
N VAL A 197 -0.24 7.44 -22.85
CA VAL A 197 1.14 7.50 -22.38
C VAL A 197 2.05 6.76 -23.35
N GLY A 198 3.22 7.29 -23.57
CA GLY A 198 4.21 6.67 -24.45
C GLY A 198 4.52 5.23 -24.03
N ALA A 199 4.75 4.35 -25.00
CA ALA A 199 4.89 2.91 -24.80
C ALA A 199 6.03 2.48 -23.83
N ALA A 200 6.98 3.37 -23.53
CA ALA A 200 8.09 3.08 -22.60
C ALA A 200 7.68 3.07 -21.12
N ASP A 201 6.59 3.76 -20.75
CA ASP A 201 6.19 3.96 -19.35
C ASP A 201 5.17 2.91 -18.85
N ILE A 202 4.68 2.11 -19.77
CA ILE A 202 3.64 1.10 -19.53
C ILE A 202 4.08 0.01 -18.55
N ALA A 203 5.36 -0.35 -18.50
CA ALA A 203 5.87 -1.45 -17.68
C ALA A 203 5.84 -1.17 -16.16
N THR A 204 5.86 0.10 -15.75
CA THR A 204 6.00 0.52 -14.36
C THR A 204 4.69 0.98 -13.70
N ALA A 205 3.68 1.36 -14.49
CA ALA A 205 2.45 1.98 -13.99
C ALA A 205 1.26 1.01 -13.81
N GLY A 206 1.44 -0.30 -13.90
CA GLY A 206 0.32 -1.24 -13.97
C GLY A 206 -0.42 -1.10 -15.31
N ALA A 207 0.31 -1.11 -16.39
CA ALA A 207 -0.11 -0.81 -17.77
C ALA A 207 -1.36 -1.53 -18.27
N GLY A 208 -1.71 -2.68 -17.69
CA GLY A 208 -2.96 -3.35 -17.96
C GLY A 208 -4.19 -2.71 -17.34
N ALA A 209 -4.04 -1.64 -16.55
CA ALA A 209 -5.13 -1.07 -15.75
C ALA A 209 -5.77 0.19 -16.35
N SER A 210 -5.15 0.89 -17.31
CA SER A 210 -5.71 2.11 -17.93
C SER A 210 -6.98 1.85 -18.75
N ILE A 211 -7.76 2.91 -19.02
CA ILE A 211 -8.96 2.82 -19.87
C ILE A 211 -8.57 2.38 -21.27
N LEU A 212 -7.51 2.94 -21.85
CA LEU A 212 -7.04 2.60 -23.21
C LEU A 212 -6.70 1.10 -23.33
N SER A 213 -5.93 0.56 -22.37
CA SER A 213 -5.55 -0.86 -22.37
C SER A 213 -6.73 -1.81 -22.27
N ASN A 214 -7.85 -1.36 -21.70
CA ASN A 214 -9.08 -2.13 -21.52
C ASN A 214 -10.21 -1.76 -22.52
N ALA A 215 -10.03 -0.76 -23.37
CA ALA A 215 -11.09 -0.24 -24.25
C ALA A 215 -11.71 -1.34 -25.13
N LYS A 216 -10.90 -2.21 -25.76
CA LYS A 216 -11.41 -3.34 -26.56
C LYS A 216 -12.27 -4.28 -25.72
N ARG A 217 -11.86 -4.60 -24.48
CA ARG A 217 -12.63 -5.46 -23.57
C ARG A 217 -13.95 -4.80 -23.18
N PHE A 218 -13.95 -3.50 -22.89
CA PHE A 218 -15.15 -2.73 -22.54
C PHE A 218 -16.14 -2.69 -23.69
N LEU A 219 -15.69 -2.51 -24.91
CA LEU A 219 -16.57 -2.48 -26.08
C LEU A 219 -17.15 -3.85 -26.44
N THR A 220 -16.42 -4.94 -26.22
CA THR A 220 -16.80 -6.27 -26.74
C THR A 220 -17.33 -7.24 -25.69
N LYS A 221 -16.79 -7.20 -24.46
CA LYS A 221 -17.10 -8.17 -23.39
C LYS A 221 -17.76 -7.55 -22.17
N TRP A 222 -17.46 -6.28 -21.86
CA TRP A 222 -17.92 -5.60 -20.66
C TRP A 222 -18.59 -4.26 -20.98
N PRO A 223 -19.75 -4.28 -21.69
CA PRO A 223 -20.41 -3.04 -22.13
C PRO A 223 -20.83 -2.13 -20.98
N SER A 224 -21.10 -2.66 -19.78
CA SER A 224 -21.35 -1.89 -18.58
C SER A 224 -20.15 -1.02 -18.17
N SER A 225 -18.93 -1.56 -18.23
CA SER A 225 -17.70 -0.78 -18.03
C SER A 225 -17.52 0.28 -19.12
N GLY A 226 -17.89 -0.06 -20.37
CA GLY A 226 -17.86 0.88 -21.48
C GLY A 226 -18.78 2.10 -21.26
N ARG A 227 -19.96 1.91 -20.67
CA ARG A 227 -20.89 3.02 -20.34
C ARG A 227 -20.30 4.04 -19.36
N VAL A 228 -19.44 3.60 -18.44
CA VAL A 228 -18.80 4.48 -17.46
C VAL A 228 -17.50 5.08 -17.99
N TYR A 229 -16.63 4.25 -18.59
CA TYR A 229 -15.25 4.63 -18.87
C TYR A 229 -14.99 5.01 -20.34
N LEU A 230 -15.94 4.78 -21.24
CA LEU A 230 -15.84 5.13 -22.66
C LEU A 230 -17.04 6.01 -23.09
N PRO A 231 -17.13 7.26 -22.59
CA PRO A 231 -18.20 8.16 -23.05
C PRO A 231 -18.13 8.28 -24.58
N ASP A 232 -19.29 8.17 -25.23
CA ASP A 232 -19.44 8.13 -26.68
C ASP A 232 -18.62 7.02 -27.38
N GLY A 233 -18.31 5.93 -26.66
CA GLY A 233 -17.50 4.80 -27.14
C GLY A 233 -16.01 5.09 -27.35
N LYS A 234 -15.51 6.19 -26.78
CA LYS A 234 -14.11 6.64 -26.94
C LYS A 234 -13.38 6.70 -25.61
N VAL A 235 -12.06 6.49 -25.65
CA VAL A 235 -11.19 6.75 -24.50
C VAL A 235 -11.18 8.26 -24.23
N PRO A 236 -11.50 8.70 -22.98
CA PRO A 236 -11.49 10.12 -22.64
C PRO A 236 -10.06 10.67 -22.71
N ALA A 237 -9.88 11.82 -23.37
CA ALA A 237 -8.59 12.49 -23.43
C ALA A 237 -8.22 13.09 -22.04
N PRO A 238 -6.92 13.19 -21.70
CA PRO A 238 -6.47 13.95 -20.54
C PRO A 238 -7.05 15.37 -20.53
N GLY A 239 -7.49 15.85 -19.36
CA GLY A 239 -8.16 17.13 -19.18
C GLY A 239 -9.66 17.14 -19.51
N SER A 240 -10.22 16.10 -20.15
CA SER A 240 -11.68 15.96 -20.28
C SER A 240 -12.33 15.62 -18.94
N VAL A 241 -13.64 15.87 -18.82
CA VAL A 241 -14.36 15.62 -17.56
C VAL A 241 -15.03 14.24 -17.63
N LEU A 242 -14.64 13.35 -16.70
CA LEU A 242 -15.29 12.05 -16.52
C LEU A 242 -16.30 12.10 -15.37
N LYS A 243 -17.50 11.59 -15.60
CA LYS A 243 -18.58 11.47 -14.61
C LYS A 243 -18.93 10.01 -14.35
N ASN A 244 -19.42 9.73 -13.14
CA ASN A 244 -19.97 8.42 -12.79
C ASN A 244 -21.32 8.58 -12.04
N PRO A 245 -22.43 8.90 -12.75
CA PRO A 245 -23.72 9.12 -12.13
C PRO A 245 -24.26 7.90 -11.35
N ALA A 246 -23.91 6.68 -11.77
CA ALA A 246 -24.30 5.47 -11.06
C ALA A 246 -23.65 5.39 -9.67
N LEU A 247 -22.35 5.75 -9.56
CA LEU A 247 -21.66 5.83 -8.28
C LEU A 247 -22.20 6.98 -7.41
N ALA A 248 -22.53 8.13 -7.99
CA ALA A 248 -23.19 9.22 -7.26
C ALA A 248 -24.53 8.76 -6.66
N ASN A 249 -25.35 8.03 -7.45
CA ASN A 249 -26.61 7.46 -6.97
C ASN A 249 -26.40 6.39 -5.88
N PHE A 250 -25.34 5.56 -5.99
CA PHE A 250 -24.95 4.64 -4.93
C PHE A 250 -24.68 5.39 -3.63
N PHE A 251 -23.85 6.44 -3.65
CA PHE A 251 -23.57 7.26 -2.47
C PHE A 251 -24.86 7.87 -1.90
N LYS A 252 -25.71 8.46 -2.74
CA LYS A 252 -27.00 8.98 -2.28
C LYS A 252 -27.81 7.93 -1.50
N ARG A 253 -27.89 6.70 -1.99
CA ARG A 253 -28.68 5.61 -1.38
C ARG A 253 -28.17 5.18 0.00
N VAL A 254 -26.86 5.18 0.23
CA VAL A 254 -26.27 4.89 1.56
C VAL A 254 -26.44 6.08 2.51
N LEU A 255 -26.36 7.32 2.00
CA LEU A 255 -26.60 8.54 2.78
C LEU A 255 -28.08 8.71 3.16
N ASP A 256 -29.02 8.31 2.28
CA ASP A 256 -30.47 8.27 2.61
C ASP A 256 -30.72 7.32 3.80
N ALA A 257 -30.00 6.17 3.87
CA ALA A 257 -30.12 5.25 4.98
C ALA A 257 -29.52 5.82 6.28
N GLU A 258 -28.34 6.45 6.23
CA GLU A 258 -27.75 7.16 7.36
C GLU A 258 -28.70 8.24 7.90
N SER A 259 -29.22 9.09 7.01
CA SER A 259 -30.14 10.18 7.35
C SER A 259 -31.43 9.66 7.98
N GLY A 260 -31.96 8.53 7.52
CA GLY A 260 -33.15 7.90 8.10
C GLY A 260 -32.95 7.39 9.53
N ALA A 261 -31.71 7.20 9.96
CA ALA A 261 -31.35 6.70 11.29
C ALA A 261 -30.73 7.76 12.23
N LYS A 262 -30.47 8.98 11.75
CA LYS A 262 -29.72 10.02 12.47
C LYS A 262 -30.29 10.41 13.84
N ASN A 263 -31.62 10.28 14.03
CA ASN A 263 -32.28 10.55 15.31
C ASN A 263 -31.91 9.55 16.41
N ARG A 264 -31.29 8.43 16.06
CA ARG A 264 -30.76 7.41 17.00
C ARG A 264 -29.27 7.60 17.31
N GLY A 265 -28.66 8.65 16.77
CA GLY A 265 -27.25 8.98 16.93
C GLY A 265 -26.38 8.66 15.71
N ARG A 266 -25.14 9.17 15.71
CA ARG A 266 -24.17 9.05 14.63
C ARG A 266 -23.88 7.58 14.26
N GLU A 267 -23.55 6.76 15.27
CA GLU A 267 -23.23 5.34 15.06
C GLU A 267 -24.39 4.58 14.42
N ALA A 268 -25.62 4.81 14.86
CA ALA A 268 -26.80 4.20 14.28
C ALA A 268 -27.01 4.61 12.82
N GLY A 269 -26.61 5.83 12.44
CA GLY A 269 -26.58 6.27 11.04
C GLY A 269 -25.58 5.48 10.19
N LEU A 270 -24.36 5.33 10.68
CA LEU A 270 -23.31 4.56 10.02
C LEU A 270 -23.69 3.07 9.87
N ASP A 271 -24.26 2.48 10.94
CA ASP A 271 -24.78 1.12 10.91
C ASP A 271 -25.91 0.95 9.87
N ALA A 272 -26.81 1.93 9.74
CA ALA A 272 -27.88 1.88 8.77
C ALA A 272 -27.35 1.95 7.32
N ALA A 273 -26.31 2.73 7.06
CA ALA A 273 -25.64 2.76 5.76
C ALA A 273 -24.98 1.41 5.43
N ARG A 274 -24.30 0.79 6.41
CA ARG A 274 -23.72 -0.54 6.30
C ARG A 274 -24.79 -1.61 6.01
N GLU A 275 -25.90 -1.61 6.77
CA GLU A 275 -27.05 -2.51 6.55
C GLU A 275 -27.64 -2.34 5.15
N ARG A 276 -27.73 -1.10 4.65
CA ARG A 276 -28.21 -0.80 3.30
C ARG A 276 -27.34 -1.45 2.23
N PHE A 277 -26.01 -1.47 2.44
CA PHE A 277 -25.06 -2.08 1.52
C PHE A 277 -25.13 -3.61 1.58
N TYR A 278 -24.95 -4.22 2.77
CA TYR A 278 -24.69 -5.66 2.89
C TYR A 278 -25.94 -6.52 3.06
N ARG A 279 -27.05 -5.95 3.54
CA ARG A 279 -28.34 -6.67 3.78
C ARG A 279 -29.53 -6.03 3.08
N GLY A 280 -29.34 -4.87 2.49
CA GLY A 280 -30.40 -4.10 1.82
C GLY A 280 -30.50 -4.31 0.31
N GLY A 281 -31.04 -3.29 -0.36
CA GLY A 281 -31.24 -3.29 -1.82
C GLY A 281 -29.95 -3.38 -2.62
N ILE A 282 -28.86 -2.80 -2.10
CA ILE A 282 -27.54 -2.83 -2.76
C ILE A 282 -27.01 -4.26 -2.82
N ALA A 283 -27.07 -5.02 -1.72
CA ALA A 283 -26.68 -6.44 -1.71
C ALA A 283 -27.44 -7.25 -2.74
N ARG A 284 -28.78 -7.06 -2.83
CA ARG A 284 -29.60 -7.77 -3.83
C ARG A 284 -29.17 -7.46 -5.27
N GLU A 285 -28.82 -6.22 -5.56
CA GLU A 285 -28.32 -5.82 -6.89
C GLU A 285 -26.97 -6.44 -7.20
N ILE A 286 -26.04 -6.46 -6.23
CA ILE A 286 -24.73 -7.10 -6.38
C ILE A 286 -24.89 -8.59 -6.69
N VAL A 287 -25.74 -9.30 -5.93
CA VAL A 287 -25.97 -10.74 -6.10
C VAL A 287 -26.63 -11.02 -7.45
N ALA A 288 -27.72 -10.31 -7.78
CA ALA A 288 -28.42 -10.49 -9.06
C ALA A 288 -27.48 -10.23 -10.26
N TRP A 289 -26.65 -9.17 -10.17
CA TRP A 289 -25.63 -8.88 -11.19
C TRP A 289 -24.60 -10.00 -11.30
N SER A 290 -24.06 -10.47 -10.16
CA SER A 290 -23.09 -11.55 -10.10
C SER A 290 -23.65 -12.82 -10.74
N GLU A 291 -24.85 -13.26 -10.36
CA GLU A 291 -25.51 -14.45 -10.90
C GLU A 291 -25.78 -14.34 -12.41
N ALA A 292 -26.30 -13.20 -12.87
CA ALA A 292 -26.60 -12.97 -14.28
C ALA A 292 -25.35 -12.97 -15.17
N ASN A 293 -24.16 -12.74 -14.60
CA ASN A 293 -22.90 -12.70 -15.32
C ASN A 293 -21.91 -13.83 -14.95
N GLY A 294 -22.43 -14.91 -14.36
CA GLY A 294 -21.64 -16.12 -14.07
C GLY A 294 -20.72 -16.02 -12.86
N GLY A 295 -21.00 -15.12 -11.92
CA GLY A 295 -20.29 -14.99 -10.65
C GLY A 295 -20.81 -15.93 -9.57
N LEU A 296 -20.09 -15.99 -8.44
CA LEU A 296 -20.30 -16.97 -7.38
C LEU A 296 -20.97 -16.41 -6.12
N LEU A 297 -21.16 -15.06 -6.04
CA LEU A 297 -21.74 -14.40 -4.88
C LEU A 297 -23.21 -14.78 -4.64
N GLN A 298 -23.53 -14.97 -3.36
CA GLN A 298 -24.88 -15.23 -2.85
C GLN A 298 -25.25 -14.19 -1.79
N ALA A 299 -26.56 -14.02 -1.52
CA ALA A 299 -27.03 -13.10 -0.49
C ALA A 299 -26.39 -13.37 0.89
N SER A 300 -26.29 -14.64 1.26
CA SER A 300 -25.69 -15.07 2.52
C SER A 300 -24.20 -14.74 2.67
N ASP A 301 -23.48 -14.52 1.56
CA ASP A 301 -22.07 -14.12 1.62
C ASP A 301 -21.92 -12.66 2.06
N LEU A 302 -22.78 -11.77 1.53
CA LEU A 302 -22.83 -10.39 1.94
C LEU A 302 -23.40 -10.23 3.37
N GLU A 303 -24.47 -10.96 3.69
CA GLU A 303 -25.13 -10.90 5.01
C GLU A 303 -24.20 -11.25 6.17
N ARG A 304 -23.30 -12.23 5.96
CA ARG A 304 -22.31 -12.67 6.95
C ARG A 304 -21.02 -11.88 6.95
N PHE A 305 -20.80 -11.05 5.93
CA PHE A 305 -19.56 -10.29 5.84
C PHE A 305 -19.46 -9.26 6.97
N GLU A 306 -18.30 -9.24 7.60
CA GLU A 306 -17.95 -8.28 8.65
C GLU A 306 -16.46 -7.96 8.62
N THR A 307 -16.15 -6.68 8.60
CA THR A 307 -14.79 -6.18 8.85
C THR A 307 -14.41 -6.40 10.30
N ARG A 308 -13.18 -6.83 10.56
CA ARG A 308 -12.68 -7.10 11.90
C ARG A 308 -11.69 -6.05 12.34
N THR A 309 -11.81 -5.67 13.62
CA THR A 309 -10.79 -4.91 14.31
C THR A 309 -9.91 -5.87 15.11
N GLU A 310 -8.62 -5.91 14.79
CA GLU A 310 -7.67 -6.90 15.30
C GLU A 310 -6.51 -6.22 16.04
N VAL A 311 -5.81 -7.00 16.88
CA VAL A 311 -4.51 -6.59 17.42
C VAL A 311 -3.48 -6.74 16.30
N PRO A 312 -2.73 -5.68 15.94
CA PRO A 312 -1.74 -5.78 14.88
C PRO A 312 -0.52 -6.59 15.33
N GLU A 313 0.15 -7.22 14.37
CA GLU A 313 1.47 -7.82 14.58
C GLU A 313 2.53 -6.73 14.74
N ARG A 314 3.56 -7.01 15.54
CA ARG A 314 4.61 -6.03 15.83
C ARG A 314 5.97 -6.65 16.06
N THR A 315 6.99 -5.85 15.84
CA THR A 315 8.38 -6.13 16.27
C THR A 315 9.09 -4.85 16.67
N ASP A 316 10.09 -4.98 17.53
CA ASP A 316 10.99 -3.87 17.82
C ASP A 316 12.21 -3.95 16.90
N TYR A 317 12.65 -2.78 16.45
CA TYR A 317 13.87 -2.62 15.65
C TYR A 317 14.59 -1.31 16.07
N ARG A 318 15.77 -1.41 16.65
CA ARG A 318 16.60 -0.26 17.09
C ARG A 318 15.85 0.78 17.93
N GLY A 319 14.95 0.32 18.80
CA GLY A 319 14.16 1.19 19.70
C GLY A 319 12.89 1.78 19.09
N VAL A 320 12.53 1.37 17.88
CA VAL A 320 11.28 1.67 17.21
C VAL A 320 10.40 0.43 17.18
N THR A 321 9.18 0.49 17.69
CA THR A 321 8.19 -0.59 17.56
C THR A 321 7.40 -0.39 16.28
N VAL A 322 7.44 -1.36 15.36
CA VAL A 322 6.73 -1.33 14.08
C VAL A 322 5.55 -2.27 14.11
N PHE A 323 4.41 -1.81 13.61
CA PHE A 323 3.14 -2.52 13.53
C PHE A 323 2.75 -2.80 12.08
N LYS A 324 2.22 -3.99 11.85
CA LYS A 324 1.71 -4.46 10.54
C LYS A 324 0.40 -5.22 10.74
N CYS A 325 -0.40 -5.36 9.67
CA CYS A 325 -1.54 -6.27 9.68
C CYS A 325 -1.08 -7.73 9.85
N GLY A 326 -2.01 -8.61 10.24
CA GLY A 326 -1.77 -10.04 10.47
C GLY A 326 -1.42 -10.85 9.21
N PRO A 327 -1.22 -12.19 9.34
CA PRO A 327 -0.69 -13.04 8.27
C PRO A 327 -1.68 -13.32 7.13
N TRP A 328 -2.92 -12.85 7.22
CA TRP A 328 -3.84 -12.73 6.09
C TRP A 328 -3.39 -11.64 5.10
N SER A 329 -2.38 -10.85 5.48
CA SER A 329 -1.63 -9.92 4.62
C SER A 329 -0.18 -10.35 4.54
N GLN A 330 0.61 -9.70 3.68
CA GLN A 330 2.07 -9.92 3.70
C GLN A 330 2.80 -9.10 4.77
N GLY A 331 2.09 -8.30 5.59
CA GLY A 331 2.69 -7.42 6.61
C GLY A 331 3.79 -8.06 7.46
N PRO A 332 3.62 -9.27 8.00
CA PRO A 332 4.68 -9.90 8.80
C PRO A 332 5.99 -10.18 8.06
N VAL A 333 6.03 -10.17 6.71
CA VAL A 333 7.29 -10.22 5.91
C VAL A 333 8.20 -9.03 6.27
N PHE A 334 7.61 -7.83 6.39
CA PHE A 334 8.34 -6.64 6.80
C PHE A 334 8.98 -6.84 8.19
N LEU A 335 8.21 -7.35 9.14
CA LEU A 335 8.67 -7.60 10.51
C LEU A 335 9.78 -8.66 10.56
N GLN A 336 9.66 -9.74 9.78
CA GLN A 336 10.70 -10.76 9.64
C GLN A 336 11.98 -10.18 9.03
N GLN A 337 11.88 -9.36 7.99
CA GLN A 337 13.04 -8.67 7.41
C GLN A 337 13.74 -7.81 8.46
N LEU A 338 13.03 -7.04 9.28
CA LEU A 338 13.63 -6.27 10.37
C LEU A 338 14.36 -7.16 11.36
N LYS A 339 13.78 -8.29 11.76
CA LYS A 339 14.43 -9.25 12.66
C LYS A 339 15.72 -9.83 12.08
N LEU A 340 15.73 -10.14 10.78
CA LEU A 340 16.95 -10.59 10.10
C LEU A 340 17.99 -9.47 10.04
N LEU A 341 17.59 -8.26 9.68
CA LEU A 341 18.49 -7.12 9.47
C LEU A 341 19.05 -6.53 10.78
N GLU A 342 18.38 -6.75 11.92
CA GLU A 342 18.84 -6.28 13.23
C GLU A 342 20.25 -6.78 13.58
N GLY A 343 20.65 -7.94 13.04
CA GLY A 343 21.98 -8.53 13.23
C GLY A 343 23.11 -7.90 12.40
N PHE A 344 22.81 -6.95 11.50
CA PHE A 344 23.80 -6.29 10.64
C PHE A 344 23.93 -4.80 10.99
N ASP A 345 25.15 -4.25 10.92
CA ASP A 345 25.36 -2.80 10.97
C ASP A 345 25.19 -2.20 9.58
N LEU A 346 23.91 -1.99 9.17
CA LEU A 346 23.58 -1.46 7.85
C LEU A 346 24.15 -0.06 7.60
N HIS A 347 24.27 0.76 8.65
CA HIS A 347 24.88 2.08 8.52
C HIS A 347 26.36 1.99 8.12
N ALA A 348 27.11 1.03 8.66
CA ALA A 348 28.52 0.84 8.34
C ALA A 348 28.74 0.34 6.90
N THR A 349 27.77 -0.38 6.30
CA THR A 349 27.88 -0.81 4.89
C THR A 349 27.75 0.34 3.89
N GLY A 350 27.16 1.46 4.31
CA GLY A 350 26.88 2.63 3.46
C GLY A 350 25.56 2.50 2.71
N HIS A 351 24.81 3.61 2.65
CA HIS A 351 23.52 3.67 1.98
C HIS A 351 23.62 3.29 0.49
N ASN A 352 22.77 2.37 0.07
CA ASN A 352 22.73 1.83 -1.30
C ASN A 352 24.06 1.31 -1.85
N SER A 353 25.00 0.88 -0.98
CA SER A 353 26.17 0.11 -1.39
C SER A 353 25.78 -1.29 -1.87
N ALA A 354 26.70 -1.99 -2.54
CA ALA A 354 26.48 -3.39 -2.94
C ALA A 354 26.26 -4.31 -1.72
N ASP A 355 26.96 -4.07 -0.60
CA ASP A 355 26.79 -4.84 0.63
C ASP A 355 25.41 -4.60 1.27
N TYR A 356 24.97 -3.35 1.34
CA TYR A 356 23.63 -2.99 1.82
C TYR A 356 22.54 -3.65 0.98
N ILE A 357 22.55 -3.43 -0.35
CA ILE A 357 21.52 -3.96 -1.25
C ILE A 357 21.48 -5.48 -1.20
N HIS A 358 22.64 -6.14 -1.26
CA HIS A 358 22.73 -7.59 -1.17
C HIS A 358 22.13 -8.14 0.14
N THR A 359 22.50 -7.56 1.28
CA THR A 359 22.00 -7.99 2.59
C THR A 359 20.48 -7.84 2.70
N VAL A 360 19.92 -6.69 2.24
CA VAL A 360 18.49 -6.44 2.27
C VAL A 360 17.73 -7.40 1.33
N VAL A 361 18.27 -7.64 0.13
CA VAL A 361 17.67 -8.58 -0.84
C VAL A 361 17.69 -10.02 -0.32
N GLU A 362 18.79 -10.48 0.29
CA GLU A 362 18.85 -11.85 0.85
C GLU A 362 17.90 -12.01 2.05
N ALA A 363 17.77 -10.99 2.91
CA ALA A 363 16.77 -10.99 3.98
C ALA A 363 15.33 -11.04 3.44
N ALA A 364 15.04 -10.30 2.36
CA ALA A 364 13.75 -10.35 1.67
C ALA A 364 13.47 -11.76 1.14
N LYS A 365 14.41 -12.39 0.42
CA LYS A 365 14.26 -13.76 -0.10
C LYS A 365 13.88 -14.77 0.98
N LEU A 366 14.52 -14.72 2.14
CA LEU A 366 14.21 -15.60 3.26
C LEU A 366 12.81 -15.36 3.83
N SER A 367 12.42 -14.10 4.03
CA SER A 367 11.13 -13.74 4.60
C SER A 367 9.97 -14.05 3.64
N PHE A 368 10.15 -13.84 2.34
CA PHE A 368 9.15 -14.21 1.34
C PHE A 368 9.03 -15.72 1.14
N ALA A 369 10.12 -16.49 1.32
CA ALA A 369 10.04 -17.95 1.32
C ALA A 369 9.18 -18.47 2.49
N ASP A 370 9.32 -17.87 3.68
CA ASP A 370 8.47 -18.19 4.83
C ASP A 370 7.01 -17.74 4.61
N ARG A 371 6.77 -16.61 3.93
CA ARG A 371 5.41 -16.18 3.54
C ARG A 371 4.70 -17.27 2.73
N GLU A 372 5.35 -17.83 1.71
CA GLU A 372 4.76 -18.87 0.88
C GLU A 372 4.47 -20.14 1.65
N ALA A 373 5.32 -20.47 2.62
CA ALA A 373 5.19 -21.69 3.41
C ALA A 373 4.14 -21.63 4.52
N TYR A 374 3.79 -20.42 5.02
CA TYR A 374 3.03 -20.31 6.28
C TYR A 374 1.88 -19.30 6.27
N TYR A 375 1.88 -18.25 5.40
CA TYR A 375 0.91 -17.16 5.53
C TYR A 375 -0.42 -17.47 4.85
N GLY A 376 -1.48 -17.15 5.55
CA GLY A 376 -2.88 -17.23 5.13
C GLY A 376 -3.80 -16.72 6.22
N ASP A 377 -5.10 -16.92 6.05
CA ASP A 377 -6.11 -16.52 7.01
C ASP A 377 -6.03 -17.37 8.31
N PRO A 378 -5.69 -16.75 9.47
CA PRO A 378 -5.49 -17.49 10.73
C PRO A 378 -6.77 -18.13 11.28
N GLU A 379 -7.96 -17.83 10.75
CA GLU A 379 -9.18 -18.55 11.10
C GLU A 379 -9.29 -19.92 10.43
N PHE A 380 -8.50 -20.16 9.39
CA PHE A 380 -8.52 -21.39 8.60
C PHE A 380 -7.26 -22.23 8.73
N ILE A 381 -6.18 -21.62 9.21
CA ILE A 381 -4.87 -22.26 9.37
C ILE A 381 -4.16 -21.74 10.62
N ASP A 382 -3.32 -22.58 11.21
CA ASP A 382 -2.40 -22.16 12.28
C ASP A 382 -1.12 -21.57 11.66
N VAL A 383 -0.87 -20.27 11.89
CA VAL A 383 0.31 -19.56 11.40
C VAL A 383 1.29 -19.38 12.57
N PRO A 384 2.50 -19.97 12.54
CA PRO A 384 3.43 -19.95 13.67
C PRO A 384 4.17 -18.61 13.82
N LEU A 385 3.41 -17.48 13.91
CA LEU A 385 3.95 -16.12 13.93
C LEU A 385 4.92 -15.88 15.09
N ALA A 386 4.63 -16.40 16.27
CA ALA A 386 5.52 -16.26 17.43
C ALA A 386 6.92 -16.86 17.15
N GLY A 387 6.97 -17.98 16.42
CA GLY A 387 8.23 -18.57 15.96
C GLY A 387 8.89 -17.74 14.88
N LEU A 388 8.14 -17.36 13.84
CA LEU A 388 8.62 -16.60 12.69
C LEU A 388 9.22 -15.24 13.08
N LEU A 389 8.65 -14.57 14.08
CA LEU A 389 9.12 -13.26 14.58
C LEU A 389 10.08 -13.35 15.77
N SER A 390 10.48 -14.58 16.19
CA SER A 390 11.40 -14.75 17.31
C SER A 390 12.84 -14.42 16.94
N GLU A 391 13.60 -13.84 17.91
CA GLU A 391 15.03 -13.58 17.73
C GLU A 391 15.84 -14.86 17.47
N ARG A 392 15.46 -15.95 18.13
CA ARG A 392 16.11 -17.25 17.93
C ARG A 392 15.99 -17.74 16.49
N TYR A 393 14.80 -17.64 15.91
CA TYR A 393 14.57 -18.03 14.52
C TYR A 393 15.31 -17.09 13.55
N ALA A 394 15.23 -15.78 13.79
CA ALA A 394 15.97 -14.82 12.98
C ALA A 394 17.49 -15.08 13.01
N ALA A 395 18.07 -15.43 14.17
CA ALA A 395 19.50 -15.72 14.29
C ALA A 395 19.92 -16.91 13.40
N ILE A 396 19.20 -18.04 13.47
CA ILE A 396 19.51 -19.21 12.63
C ILE A 396 19.25 -18.98 11.13
N ARG A 397 18.25 -18.19 10.79
CA ARG A 397 17.96 -17.82 9.37
C ARG A 397 19.01 -16.88 8.81
N ARG A 398 19.56 -15.99 9.65
CA ARG A 398 20.60 -15.01 9.31
C ARG A 398 21.89 -15.70 8.84
N GLU A 399 22.23 -16.87 9.37
CA GLU A 399 23.39 -17.67 8.95
C GLU A 399 23.33 -18.14 7.48
N LEU A 400 22.11 -18.13 6.86
CA LEU A 400 21.95 -18.45 5.45
C LEU A 400 22.29 -17.28 4.51
N ILE A 401 22.55 -16.09 5.02
CA ILE A 401 22.93 -14.91 4.24
C ILE A 401 24.44 -14.94 4.03
N ASP A 402 24.87 -15.42 2.86
CA ASP A 402 26.27 -15.40 2.45
C ASP A 402 26.59 -14.01 1.87
N SER A 403 27.52 -13.28 2.48
CA SER A 403 27.88 -11.91 2.08
C SER A 403 28.47 -11.78 0.66
N GLN A 404 28.92 -12.89 0.06
CA GLN A 404 29.61 -12.89 -1.23
C GLN A 404 28.79 -13.55 -2.35
N ARG A 405 27.70 -14.25 -2.01
CA ARG A 405 26.95 -15.04 -3.00
C ARG A 405 25.45 -14.93 -2.82
N ALA A 406 24.77 -14.57 -3.90
CA ALA A 406 23.31 -14.55 -3.97
C ALA A 406 22.71 -15.97 -4.02
N SER A 407 21.67 -16.23 -3.22
CA SER A 407 20.92 -17.48 -3.32
C SER A 407 19.96 -17.48 -4.51
N MET A 408 19.85 -18.64 -5.17
CA MET A 408 18.88 -18.89 -6.26
C MET A 408 17.74 -19.82 -5.83
N GLU A 409 17.72 -20.24 -4.58
CA GLU A 409 16.78 -21.23 -4.05
C GLU A 409 15.72 -20.57 -3.16
N GLN A 410 14.47 -21.05 -3.25
CA GLN A 410 13.47 -20.79 -2.22
C GLN A 410 13.86 -21.59 -0.97
N ARG A 411 14.05 -20.87 0.15
CA ARG A 411 14.58 -21.45 1.37
C ARG A 411 13.66 -21.18 2.57
N PRO A 412 12.42 -21.74 2.59
CA PRO A 412 11.59 -21.62 3.78
C PRO A 412 12.25 -22.32 4.97
N GLY A 413 12.16 -21.74 6.16
CA GLY A 413 12.65 -22.35 7.38
C GLY A 413 11.57 -23.13 8.12
N ASP A 414 11.91 -23.67 9.28
CA ASP A 414 10.98 -24.33 10.21
C ASP A 414 10.95 -23.55 11.54
N PRO A 415 10.00 -22.63 11.73
CA PRO A 415 9.90 -21.82 12.93
C PRO A 415 9.40 -22.59 14.15
N ILE A 416 8.82 -23.80 13.96
CA ILE A 416 8.31 -24.65 15.04
C ILE A 416 9.46 -25.48 15.60
N ALA A 417 10.20 -26.18 14.75
CA ALA A 417 11.38 -26.96 15.16
C ALA A 417 12.65 -26.11 15.31
N MET A 418 12.58 -24.80 15.04
CA MET A 418 13.74 -23.88 15.07
C MET A 418 14.88 -24.38 14.19
N ARG A 419 14.59 -24.69 12.91
CA ARG A 419 15.58 -25.07 11.89
C ARG A 419 15.68 -24.01 10.80
N ALA A 420 16.90 -23.78 10.30
CA ALA A 420 17.17 -22.79 9.25
C ALA A 420 16.46 -23.11 7.93
N LEU A 421 16.25 -24.39 7.61
CA LEU A 421 15.57 -24.86 6.41
C LEU A 421 14.47 -25.86 6.79
N ARG A 422 13.36 -25.82 6.05
CA ARG A 422 12.26 -26.80 6.09
C ARG A 422 12.54 -27.93 5.11
N ASP A 423 12.17 -29.15 5.47
CA ASP A 423 12.16 -30.28 4.54
C ASP A 423 10.99 -30.17 3.55
N GLY A 424 11.24 -30.31 2.26
CA GLY A 424 10.21 -30.35 1.20
C GLY A 424 10.54 -29.49 -0.03
N PRO A 425 9.83 -29.71 -1.15
CA PRO A 425 10.09 -28.99 -2.40
C PRO A 425 9.61 -27.53 -2.33
N ALA A 426 10.30 -26.64 -3.09
CA ALA A 426 9.85 -25.28 -3.38
C ALA A 426 8.73 -25.28 -4.44
N THR A 427 7.84 -24.29 -4.40
CA THR A 427 6.74 -24.13 -5.36
C THR A 427 7.18 -23.41 -6.65
N ASP A 428 6.72 -23.90 -7.81
CA ASP A 428 6.88 -23.21 -9.12
C ASP A 428 5.70 -22.29 -9.39
N ALA A 429 5.95 -21.09 -9.97
CA ALA A 429 4.87 -20.15 -10.29
C ALA A 429 5.22 -19.05 -11.34
N ARG A 430 4.18 -18.42 -11.92
CA ARG A 430 4.23 -17.38 -12.99
C ARG A 430 3.29 -16.19 -12.68
N SER A 431 3.56 -14.91 -13.10
CA SER A 431 2.89 -13.68 -12.60
C SER A 431 2.23 -12.69 -13.57
N TRP A 432 1.27 -11.88 -13.02
CA TRP A 432 0.83 -10.57 -13.53
C TRP A 432 0.41 -9.63 -12.38
N GLY A 433 0.46 -8.25 -12.59
CA GLY A 433 0.29 -7.25 -11.53
C GLY A 433 -1.12 -6.65 -11.38
N GLY A 434 -1.40 -6.04 -10.21
CA GLY A 434 -2.61 -5.29 -9.88
C GLY A 434 -2.32 -3.88 -9.36
N GLY A 435 -3.34 -2.99 -9.31
CA GLY A 435 -3.25 -1.62 -8.79
C GLY A 435 -3.51 -1.52 -7.29
N THR A 436 -2.98 -0.50 -6.62
CA THR A 436 -3.15 -0.21 -5.18
C THR A 436 -2.98 1.28 -4.96
N ILE A 437 -3.68 1.86 -3.96
CA ILE A 437 -3.42 3.21 -3.47
C ILE A 437 -2.97 3.16 -2.02
N HIS A 438 -2.30 4.25 -1.56
CA HIS A 438 -2.00 4.47 -0.17
C HIS A 438 -2.45 5.87 0.29
N VAL A 439 -3.04 5.94 1.49
CA VAL A 439 -3.42 7.19 2.17
C VAL A 439 -2.91 7.13 3.60
N THR A 440 -2.29 8.21 4.07
CA THR A 440 -1.83 8.29 5.45
C THR A 440 -2.04 9.69 6.01
N ALA A 441 -2.48 9.77 7.27
CA ALA A 441 -2.78 11.04 7.94
C ALA A 441 -2.38 11.02 9.43
N ALA A 442 -2.11 12.22 9.96
CA ALA A 442 -1.97 12.46 11.38
C ALA A 442 -2.57 13.81 11.77
N ASP A 443 -3.01 13.95 13.04
CA ASP A 443 -3.55 15.19 13.58
C ASP A 443 -2.85 15.62 14.86
N ARG A 444 -3.15 16.86 15.28
CA ARG A 444 -2.58 17.46 16.51
C ARG A 444 -2.96 16.74 17.81
N ALA A 445 -4.03 15.94 17.80
CA ALA A 445 -4.41 15.12 18.95
C ALA A 445 -3.54 13.85 19.08
N GLY A 446 -2.73 13.56 18.05
CA GLY A 446 -1.85 12.42 17.98
C GLY A 446 -2.46 11.20 17.30
N ASN A 447 -3.67 11.28 16.75
CA ASN A 447 -4.20 10.19 15.94
C ASN A 447 -3.38 10.00 14.67
N MET A 448 -3.15 8.75 14.28
CA MET A 448 -2.50 8.39 13.02
C MET A 448 -3.25 7.26 12.32
N ILE A 449 -3.26 7.29 10.99
CA ILE A 449 -3.83 6.23 10.16
C ILE A 449 -2.96 5.97 8.93
N ALA A 450 -2.84 4.70 8.57
CA ALA A 450 -2.32 4.24 7.29
C ALA A 450 -3.36 3.32 6.64
N VAL A 451 -3.80 3.67 5.44
CA VAL A 451 -4.77 2.91 4.62
C VAL A 451 -4.06 2.43 3.37
N THR A 452 -4.10 1.13 3.10
CA THR A 452 -3.63 0.59 1.82
C THR A 452 -4.82 -0.08 1.13
N ALA A 453 -5.51 0.67 0.27
CA ALA A 453 -6.71 0.19 -0.40
C ALA A 453 -6.41 -0.27 -1.83
N SER A 454 -7.15 -1.28 -2.29
CA SER A 454 -6.90 -1.94 -3.57
C SER A 454 -8.14 -2.73 -4.02
N GLY A 455 -8.03 -3.38 -5.17
CA GLY A 455 -9.13 -4.22 -5.67
C GLY A 455 -10.29 -3.43 -6.28
N GLY A 456 -11.21 -4.15 -6.92
CA GLY A 456 -12.27 -3.50 -7.69
C GLY A 456 -11.74 -2.65 -8.83
N TRP A 457 -10.55 -2.96 -9.34
CA TRP A 457 -9.95 -2.23 -10.46
C TRP A 457 -10.81 -2.29 -11.70
N ILE A 458 -10.73 -1.30 -12.57
CA ILE A 458 -11.47 -1.34 -13.84
C ILE A 458 -11.23 -2.60 -14.68
N PRO A 459 -10.07 -3.30 -14.64
CA PRO A 459 -9.90 -4.60 -15.27
C PRO A 459 -10.32 -5.81 -14.42
N SER A 460 -10.80 -5.63 -13.17
CA SER A 460 -11.16 -6.76 -12.29
C SER A 460 -12.38 -7.53 -12.77
N SER A 461 -13.49 -6.82 -13.01
CA SER A 461 -14.75 -7.38 -13.48
C SER A 461 -15.58 -6.31 -14.20
N PRO A 462 -16.67 -6.67 -14.91
CA PRO A 462 -17.56 -5.66 -15.45
C PRO A 462 -18.18 -4.81 -14.34
N VAL A 463 -18.35 -3.51 -14.59
CA VAL A 463 -19.00 -2.56 -13.68
C VAL A 463 -20.44 -2.99 -13.43
N ILE A 464 -20.91 -2.92 -12.20
CA ILE A 464 -22.33 -3.10 -11.86
C ILE A 464 -23.07 -1.84 -12.26
N ASP A 465 -23.93 -1.93 -13.27
CA ASP A 465 -24.59 -0.79 -13.90
C ASP A 465 -25.29 0.16 -12.91
N ALA A 466 -25.98 -0.39 -11.92
CA ALA A 466 -26.73 0.38 -10.94
C ALA A 466 -25.84 1.05 -9.87
N LEU A 467 -24.58 0.63 -9.75
CA LEU A 467 -23.69 1.01 -8.64
C LEU A 467 -22.43 1.77 -9.10
N GLY A 468 -22.06 1.66 -10.38
CA GLY A 468 -20.96 2.41 -10.97
C GLY A 468 -19.54 1.93 -10.57
N PHE A 469 -19.39 0.74 -9.98
CA PHE A 469 -18.11 0.15 -9.66
C PHE A 469 -18.07 -1.36 -9.97
N PRO A 470 -16.88 -1.92 -10.30
CA PRO A 470 -16.70 -3.36 -10.48
C PRO A 470 -16.42 -4.05 -9.15
N LEU A 471 -16.60 -5.38 -9.10
CA LEU A 471 -16.18 -6.22 -7.96
C LEU A 471 -14.68 -6.56 -8.06
N GLY A 472 -14.02 -6.65 -6.92
CA GLY A 472 -12.61 -6.99 -6.83
C GLY A 472 -12.32 -8.46 -7.12
N SER A 473 -11.26 -8.74 -7.91
CA SER A 473 -10.82 -10.09 -8.29
C SER A 473 -9.71 -10.65 -7.39
N ARG A 474 -9.72 -10.31 -6.09
CA ARG A 474 -8.65 -10.73 -5.16
C ARG A 474 -8.60 -12.23 -4.91
N MET A 475 -9.66 -12.99 -5.22
CA MET A 475 -9.58 -14.46 -5.12
C MET A 475 -8.51 -15.07 -6.01
N GLN A 476 -8.03 -14.35 -7.05
CA GLN A 476 -6.89 -14.77 -7.87
C GLN A 476 -5.61 -15.09 -7.05
N SER A 477 -5.49 -14.55 -5.84
CA SER A 477 -4.34 -14.83 -4.97
C SER A 477 -4.46 -16.16 -4.19
N PHE A 478 -5.61 -16.81 -4.17
CA PHE A 478 -5.74 -18.16 -3.62
C PHE A 478 -5.07 -19.23 -4.49
N GLN A 479 -4.65 -20.31 -3.83
CA GLN A 479 -4.14 -21.51 -4.47
C GLN A 479 -5.22 -22.60 -4.54
N LEU A 480 -5.21 -23.40 -5.60
CA LEU A 480 -6.10 -24.57 -5.76
C LEU A 480 -5.43 -25.89 -5.30
N ASP A 481 -4.23 -25.82 -4.71
CA ASP A 481 -3.63 -26.91 -3.94
C ASP A 481 -4.10 -26.83 -2.48
N GLU A 482 -4.84 -27.81 -2.02
CA GLU A 482 -5.43 -27.88 -0.68
C GLU A 482 -4.38 -27.85 0.46
N ARG A 483 -3.13 -28.23 0.16
CA ARG A 483 -2.02 -28.25 1.13
C ARG A 483 -1.39 -26.89 1.33
N HIS A 484 -1.65 -25.94 0.41
CA HIS A 484 -1.08 -24.60 0.49
C HIS A 484 -1.75 -23.79 1.62
N PRO A 485 -1.01 -23.03 2.45
CA PRO A 485 -1.60 -22.23 3.53
C PRO A 485 -2.65 -21.22 3.02
N ASN A 486 -2.47 -20.70 1.81
CA ASN A 486 -3.44 -19.83 1.13
C ASN A 486 -4.37 -20.61 0.17
N ALA A 487 -4.68 -21.90 0.44
CA ALA A 487 -5.65 -22.65 -0.33
C ALA A 487 -7.04 -22.01 -0.24
N LEU A 488 -7.79 -22.04 -1.37
CA LEU A 488 -9.16 -21.54 -1.44
C LEU A 488 -10.08 -22.35 -0.50
N LYS A 489 -10.85 -21.63 0.32
CA LYS A 489 -12.00 -22.18 1.08
C LYS A 489 -13.12 -21.16 1.12
N PRO A 490 -14.40 -21.55 1.07
CA PRO A 490 -15.54 -20.66 1.28
C PRO A 490 -15.44 -19.87 2.58
N GLY A 491 -15.71 -18.57 2.53
CA GLY A 491 -15.63 -17.65 3.67
C GLY A 491 -14.21 -17.23 4.07
N LYS A 492 -13.18 -17.88 3.55
CA LYS A 492 -11.78 -17.54 3.82
C LYS A 492 -11.38 -16.21 3.17
N ARG A 493 -10.52 -15.46 3.84
CA ARG A 493 -9.86 -14.28 3.29
C ARG A 493 -8.61 -14.70 2.51
N PRO A 494 -8.41 -14.26 1.26
CA PRO A 494 -7.18 -14.53 0.55
C PRO A 494 -6.01 -13.76 1.18
N ARG A 495 -4.81 -14.35 1.19
CA ARG A 495 -3.62 -13.61 1.55
C ARG A 495 -3.44 -12.43 0.59
N THR A 496 -3.49 -11.21 1.12
CA THR A 496 -3.34 -9.99 0.33
C THR A 496 -1.93 -9.40 0.46
N THR A 497 -1.52 -8.63 -0.54
CA THR A 497 -0.27 -7.86 -0.51
C THR A 497 -0.40 -6.54 0.24
N LEU A 498 -1.60 -6.15 0.66
CA LEU A 498 -1.88 -4.84 1.25
C LEU A 498 -1.27 -4.74 2.64
N SER A 499 -0.35 -3.81 2.79
CA SER A 499 0.57 -3.78 3.93
C SER A 499 0.81 -2.35 4.46
N PRO A 500 -0.23 -1.71 5.04
CA PRO A 500 -0.05 -0.45 5.76
C PRO A 500 0.93 -0.63 6.91
N SER A 501 1.63 0.45 7.28
CA SER A 501 2.65 0.44 8.32
C SER A 501 2.44 1.57 9.32
N LEU A 502 2.68 1.27 10.60
CA LEU A 502 2.70 2.27 11.66
C LEU A 502 3.88 1.98 12.59
N ALA A 503 4.55 3.01 13.09
CA ALA A 503 5.65 2.86 14.02
C ALA A 503 5.52 3.80 15.21
N MET A 504 6.04 3.36 16.35
CA MET A 504 6.06 4.10 17.62
C MET A 504 7.46 4.13 18.20
N ILE A 505 7.77 5.20 18.94
CA ILE A 505 9.01 5.30 19.74
C ILE A 505 8.60 5.50 21.20
N LYS A 506 9.09 4.61 22.08
CA LYS A 506 8.79 4.66 23.53
C LYS A 506 7.30 4.73 23.86
N GLY A 507 6.46 4.07 23.05
CA GLY A 507 5.02 4.05 23.23
C GLY A 507 4.27 5.29 22.71
N GLU A 508 4.97 6.23 22.06
CA GLU A 508 4.37 7.41 21.43
C GLU A 508 4.31 7.25 19.90
N PRO A 509 3.27 7.78 19.22
CA PRO A 509 3.14 7.69 17.77
C PRO A 509 4.32 8.40 17.07
N PHE A 510 4.90 7.75 16.08
CA PHE A 510 6.07 8.27 15.38
C PHE A 510 5.83 8.41 13.87
N LEU A 511 5.47 7.32 13.18
CA LEU A 511 5.46 7.27 11.73
C LEU A 511 4.30 6.41 11.23
N ALA A 512 3.52 6.89 10.24
CA ALA A 512 2.59 6.09 9.44
C ALA A 512 3.00 6.18 7.98
N PHE A 513 3.07 5.04 7.27
CA PHE A 513 3.60 4.98 5.92
C PHE A 513 3.12 3.75 5.15
N GLY A 514 3.27 3.80 3.83
CA GLY A 514 2.99 2.70 2.93
C GLY A 514 3.23 3.07 1.47
N THR A 515 2.89 2.16 0.58
CA THR A 515 3.07 2.32 -0.87
C THR A 515 2.09 1.42 -1.62
N PRO A 516 1.66 1.76 -2.83
CA PRO A 516 1.18 0.76 -3.79
C PRO A 516 2.32 -0.16 -4.25
N GLY A 517 2.00 -1.22 -5.02
CA GLY A 517 3.02 -2.02 -5.70
C GLY A 517 2.99 -3.53 -5.44
N GLY A 518 1.87 -4.09 -4.99
CA GLY A 518 1.72 -5.52 -4.84
C GLY A 518 2.75 -6.14 -3.89
N ASP A 519 3.43 -7.19 -4.33
CA ASP A 519 4.43 -7.92 -3.53
C ASP A 519 5.65 -7.06 -3.16
N GLN A 520 5.93 -5.97 -3.87
CA GLN A 520 7.06 -5.07 -3.59
C GLN A 520 6.79 -4.11 -2.41
N GLN A 521 5.55 -4.00 -1.92
CA GLN A 521 5.20 -3.05 -0.86
C GLN A 521 6.13 -3.15 0.36
N ASP A 522 6.36 -4.37 0.89
CA ASP A 522 7.21 -4.59 2.06
C ASP A 522 8.73 -4.59 1.77
N GLN A 523 9.12 -4.33 0.53
CA GLN A 523 10.50 -4.10 0.13
C GLN A 523 10.79 -2.59 0.03
N TRP A 524 9.92 -1.82 -0.65
CA TRP A 524 10.10 -0.38 -0.79
C TRP A 524 9.84 0.39 0.50
N THR A 525 8.83 -0.02 1.27
CA THR A 525 8.57 0.58 2.60
C THR A 525 9.65 0.21 3.60
N LEU A 526 10.27 -0.97 3.49
CA LEU A 526 11.42 -1.33 4.31
C LEU A 526 12.60 -0.41 4.05
N GLN A 527 12.97 -0.19 2.78
CA GLN A 527 14.06 0.73 2.42
C GLN A 527 13.81 2.15 2.92
N PHE A 528 12.56 2.65 2.76
CA PHE A 528 12.16 3.93 3.34
C PHE A 528 12.36 3.97 4.86
N PHE A 529 11.89 2.94 5.57
CA PHE A 529 12.01 2.85 7.02
C PHE A 529 13.48 2.80 7.47
N LEU A 530 14.31 1.99 6.81
CA LEU A 530 15.77 1.91 7.08
C LEU A 530 16.45 3.26 6.79
N ASN A 531 16.06 3.98 5.73
CA ASN A 531 16.57 5.31 5.42
C ASN A 531 16.30 6.31 6.56
N VAL A 532 15.11 6.24 7.16
CA VAL A 532 14.75 7.10 8.30
C VAL A 532 15.48 6.67 9.58
N VAL A 533 15.49 5.37 9.90
CA VAL A 533 15.94 4.86 11.21
C VAL A 533 17.45 4.60 11.26
N ASP A 534 18.03 3.95 10.25
CA ASP A 534 19.45 3.63 10.22
C ASP A 534 20.32 4.77 9.68
N PHE A 535 19.81 5.51 8.68
CA PHE A 535 20.57 6.58 8.02
C PHE A 535 20.17 8.00 8.46
N GLY A 536 19.11 8.15 9.27
CA GLY A 536 18.70 9.46 9.82
C GLY A 536 18.21 10.47 8.78
N MET A 537 17.69 10.00 7.65
CA MET A 537 17.14 10.86 6.60
C MET A 537 15.78 11.45 7.04
N ASP A 538 15.49 12.68 6.59
CA ASP A 538 14.11 13.19 6.66
C ASP A 538 13.20 12.40 5.72
N LEU A 539 11.86 12.52 5.90
CA LEU A 539 10.90 11.70 5.15
C LEU A 539 11.03 11.87 3.63
N GLN A 540 11.20 13.10 3.14
CA GLN A 540 11.23 13.35 1.71
C GLN A 540 12.52 12.81 1.08
N THR A 541 13.66 13.03 1.73
CA THR A 541 14.94 12.44 1.32
C THR A 541 14.88 10.90 1.31
N ALA A 542 14.28 10.29 2.35
CA ALA A 542 14.11 8.85 2.45
C ALA A 542 13.20 8.27 1.36
N ILE A 543 12.13 8.99 1.00
CA ILE A 543 11.18 8.62 -0.05
C ILE A 543 11.85 8.70 -1.43
N GLU A 544 12.62 9.74 -1.70
CA GLU A 544 13.22 9.99 -3.01
C GLU A 544 14.50 9.19 -3.28
N ALA A 545 15.10 8.59 -2.26
CA ALA A 545 16.28 7.74 -2.42
C ALA A 545 16.05 6.66 -3.52
N PRO A 546 17.08 6.32 -4.31
CA PRO A 546 16.99 5.25 -5.29
C PRO A 546 16.55 3.93 -4.66
N LYS A 547 15.67 3.20 -5.33
CA LYS A 547 15.06 1.96 -4.81
C LYS A 547 15.40 0.75 -5.67
N PHE A 548 15.20 -0.40 -5.08
CA PHE A 548 15.34 -1.72 -5.70
C PHE A 548 14.28 -2.67 -5.15
N SER A 549 14.08 -3.80 -5.83
CA SER A 549 13.23 -4.89 -5.35
C SER A 549 13.70 -6.22 -5.92
N THR A 550 13.36 -7.33 -5.26
CA THR A 550 13.58 -8.66 -5.84
C THR A 550 12.27 -9.31 -6.24
N ALA A 551 12.31 -10.12 -7.28
CA ALA A 551 11.22 -11.00 -7.72
C ALA A 551 11.51 -12.48 -7.43
N HIS A 552 12.38 -12.77 -6.46
CA HIS A 552 12.79 -14.11 -6.05
C HIS A 552 11.78 -14.79 -5.11
N PHE A 553 10.49 -14.75 -5.47
CA PHE A 553 9.40 -15.45 -4.79
C PHE A 553 8.21 -15.58 -5.75
N PRO A 554 7.29 -16.54 -5.54
CA PRO A 554 6.05 -16.61 -6.29
C PRO A 554 5.21 -15.36 -6.09
N SER A 555 4.79 -14.71 -7.19
CA SER A 555 3.91 -13.55 -7.11
C SER A 555 2.55 -13.91 -6.50
N THR A 556 1.97 -13.01 -5.72
CA THR A 556 0.62 -13.16 -5.17
C THR A 556 -0.47 -13.13 -6.24
N PHE A 557 -0.20 -12.53 -7.41
CA PHE A 557 -1.18 -12.35 -8.49
C PHE A 557 -1.07 -13.42 -9.57
N TYR A 558 -2.22 -13.71 -10.20
CA TYR A 558 -2.28 -14.57 -11.39
C TYR A 558 -1.28 -14.12 -12.47
N PRO A 559 -0.53 -15.03 -13.11
CA PRO A 559 -0.45 -16.49 -12.92
C PRO A 559 0.64 -16.96 -11.94
N HIS A 560 1.03 -16.15 -10.94
CA HIS A 560 1.98 -16.46 -9.87
C HIS A 560 3.45 -16.66 -10.33
N ASP A 561 3.98 -15.83 -11.25
CA ASP A 561 5.36 -15.95 -11.75
C ASP A 561 6.42 -15.90 -10.65
N TYR A 562 7.50 -16.63 -10.90
CA TYR A 562 8.67 -16.69 -10.04
C TYR A 562 9.94 -16.42 -10.86
N HIS A 563 10.75 -15.46 -10.43
CA HIS A 563 11.96 -15.05 -11.13
C HIS A 563 13.20 -15.19 -10.22
N PRO A 564 13.80 -16.41 -10.12
CA PRO A 564 14.92 -16.66 -9.23
C PRO A 564 16.11 -15.73 -9.47
N GLY A 565 16.55 -15.04 -8.41
CA GLY A 565 17.73 -14.17 -8.41
C GLY A 565 17.52 -12.81 -9.06
N VAL A 566 16.34 -12.52 -9.64
CA VAL A 566 16.09 -11.23 -10.29
C VAL A 566 16.02 -10.12 -9.23
N VAL A 567 16.74 -9.03 -9.50
CA VAL A 567 16.71 -7.78 -8.74
C VAL A 567 16.43 -6.64 -9.72
N HIS A 568 15.28 -6.00 -9.57
CA HIS A 568 14.96 -4.74 -10.22
C HIS A 568 15.67 -3.61 -9.48
N ILE A 569 16.32 -2.72 -10.18
CA ILE A 569 17.12 -1.65 -9.58
C ILE A 569 17.06 -0.39 -10.45
N GLU A 570 16.73 0.75 -9.82
CA GLU A 570 16.74 2.03 -10.55
C GLU A 570 18.15 2.36 -11.08
N ASP A 571 18.25 2.91 -12.27
CA ASP A 571 19.52 3.30 -12.91
C ASP A 571 20.26 4.42 -12.15
N ARG A 572 19.56 5.12 -11.22
CA ARG A 572 20.17 6.08 -10.28
C ARG A 572 21.13 5.43 -9.26
N VAL A 573 21.08 4.10 -9.08
CA VAL A 573 22.11 3.35 -8.34
C VAL A 573 23.33 3.22 -9.24
N PRO A 574 24.54 3.58 -8.77
CA PRO A 574 25.76 3.59 -9.60
C PRO A 574 26.04 2.25 -10.31
N ALA A 575 26.53 2.30 -11.55
CA ALA A 575 26.86 1.11 -12.33
C ALA A 575 27.83 0.17 -11.60
N SER A 576 28.85 0.72 -10.93
CA SER A 576 29.81 -0.07 -10.13
C SER A 576 29.15 -0.89 -9.02
N VAL A 577 28.06 -0.38 -8.40
CA VAL A 577 27.28 -1.13 -7.41
C VAL A 577 26.49 -2.25 -8.09
N ARG A 578 25.87 -1.96 -9.23
CA ARG A 578 25.11 -2.95 -10.01
C ARG A 578 26.02 -4.09 -10.51
N ASP A 579 27.22 -3.76 -10.98
CA ASP A 579 28.23 -4.73 -11.42
C ASP A 579 28.69 -5.62 -10.25
N ALA A 580 28.92 -5.03 -9.08
CA ALA A 580 29.29 -5.78 -7.88
C ALA A 580 28.18 -6.74 -7.41
N LEU A 581 26.91 -6.35 -7.54
CA LEU A 581 25.75 -7.23 -7.28
C LEU A 581 25.66 -8.37 -8.29
N ALA A 582 25.86 -8.08 -9.58
CA ALA A 582 25.89 -9.10 -10.63
C ALA A 582 27.02 -10.11 -10.42
N ALA A 583 28.20 -9.64 -9.97
CA ALA A 583 29.34 -10.50 -9.64
C ALA A 583 29.05 -11.46 -8.48
N ARG A 584 28.13 -11.11 -7.54
CA ARG A 584 27.63 -12.00 -6.49
C ARG A 584 26.57 -13.00 -6.99
N GLY A 585 26.15 -12.90 -8.24
CA GLY A 585 25.20 -13.80 -8.88
C GLY A 585 23.76 -13.29 -8.91
N HIS A 586 23.46 -12.05 -8.49
CA HIS A 586 22.14 -11.46 -8.75
C HIS A 586 21.92 -11.23 -10.24
N LYS A 587 20.70 -11.48 -10.72
CA LYS A 587 20.25 -11.14 -12.07
C LYS A 587 19.72 -9.71 -12.07
N ILE A 588 20.58 -8.75 -12.41
CA ILE A 588 20.24 -7.33 -12.33
C ILE A 588 19.42 -6.91 -13.55
N GLU A 589 18.21 -6.42 -13.30
CA GLU A 589 17.36 -5.74 -14.27
C GLU A 589 17.31 -4.24 -13.94
N VAL A 590 18.02 -3.46 -14.75
CA VAL A 590 18.04 -2.00 -14.57
C VAL A 590 16.72 -1.42 -15.03
N ARG A 591 16.09 -0.67 -14.15
CA ARG A 591 14.83 0.03 -14.39
C ARG A 591 15.08 1.52 -14.63
N PRO A 592 14.18 2.22 -15.35
CA PRO A 592 14.28 3.67 -15.51
C PRO A 592 14.43 4.41 -14.17
N PRO A 593 14.98 5.63 -14.18
CA PRO A 593 15.01 6.47 -12.97
C PRO A 593 13.59 6.72 -12.48
N TRP A 594 13.41 6.73 -11.16
CA TRP A 594 12.11 7.04 -10.54
C TRP A 594 10.99 6.02 -10.85
N SER A 595 11.32 4.75 -11.04
CA SER A 595 10.36 3.70 -11.42
C SER A 595 9.99 2.73 -10.30
N GLU A 596 10.75 2.69 -9.19
CA GLU A 596 10.57 1.72 -8.12
C GLU A 596 9.86 2.34 -6.90
N GLY A 597 8.59 1.96 -6.69
CA GLY A 597 7.77 2.35 -5.55
C GLY A 597 7.13 3.73 -5.65
N ARG A 598 6.16 3.98 -4.76
CA ARG A 598 5.50 5.28 -4.55
C ARG A 598 5.16 5.44 -3.09
N VAL A 599 6.20 5.57 -2.24
CA VAL A 599 6.04 5.63 -0.79
C VAL A 599 5.44 6.97 -0.35
N LEU A 600 4.48 6.91 0.55
CA LEU A 600 3.92 8.03 1.28
C LEU A 600 4.19 7.85 2.76
N GLY A 601 4.45 8.94 3.47
CA GLY A 601 4.65 8.88 4.92
C GLY A 601 4.29 10.17 5.63
N VAL A 602 3.75 10.03 6.85
CA VAL A 602 3.55 11.14 7.78
C VAL A 602 4.18 10.81 9.13
N GLN A 603 4.75 11.80 9.79
CA GLN A 603 5.48 11.69 11.04
C GLN A 603 4.96 12.68 12.06
N ILE A 604 4.92 12.26 13.32
CA ILE A 604 4.69 13.13 14.49
C ILE A 604 5.99 13.28 15.27
N ASN A 605 6.45 14.50 15.45
CA ASN A 605 7.46 14.83 16.43
C ASN A 605 6.76 15.20 17.75
N THR A 606 6.63 14.24 18.65
CA THR A 606 5.89 14.41 19.92
C THR A 606 6.55 15.44 20.84
N ARG A 607 7.84 15.73 20.69
CA ARG A 607 8.55 16.73 21.49
C ARG A 607 8.21 18.17 21.07
N THR A 608 8.05 18.43 19.77
CA THR A 608 7.79 19.77 19.23
C THR A 608 6.34 20.00 18.84
N GLY A 609 5.57 18.93 18.68
CA GLY A 609 4.21 18.95 18.11
C GLY A 609 4.19 19.25 16.60
N VAL A 610 5.35 19.19 15.92
CA VAL A 610 5.42 19.34 14.47
C VAL A 610 5.02 18.04 13.79
N LEU A 611 4.14 18.14 12.82
CA LEU A 611 3.75 17.07 11.91
C LEU A 611 4.54 17.26 10.61
N SER A 612 5.06 16.17 10.05
CA SER A 612 5.79 16.20 8.78
C SER A 612 5.21 15.17 7.82
N GLY A 613 5.21 15.45 6.52
CA GLY A 613 4.75 14.52 5.50
C GLY A 613 5.63 14.57 4.26
N GLY A 614 5.78 13.41 3.63
CA GLY A 614 6.49 13.26 2.37
C GLY A 614 5.65 12.47 1.37
N ALA A 615 5.81 12.79 0.09
CA ALA A 615 5.15 12.12 -1.03
C ALA A 615 6.15 11.79 -2.14
N ASP A 616 5.96 10.66 -2.79
CA ASP A 616 6.85 10.18 -3.83
C ASP A 616 6.60 10.90 -5.17
N PRO A 617 7.61 11.53 -5.78
CA PRO A 617 7.48 12.19 -7.08
C PRO A 617 7.49 11.21 -8.26
N ARG A 618 7.66 9.90 -8.03
CA ARG A 618 7.78 8.88 -9.10
C ARG A 618 6.57 8.82 -10.04
N GLY A 619 5.43 9.33 -9.61
CA GLY A 619 4.29 9.55 -10.51
C GLY A 619 4.53 10.60 -11.60
N GLN A 620 5.57 11.44 -11.51
CA GLN A 620 5.90 12.42 -12.57
C GLN A 620 6.72 11.81 -13.71
N ALA A 621 7.47 10.74 -13.45
CA ALA A 621 8.27 10.06 -14.47
C ALA A 621 7.46 9.02 -15.28
N ALA A 622 6.34 8.57 -14.72
CA ALA A 622 5.27 7.87 -15.43
C ALA A 622 4.04 8.79 -15.40
N PRO A 623 3.17 8.82 -16.40
CA PRO A 623 2.01 9.71 -16.45
C PRO A 623 0.90 9.29 -15.49
N VAL A 624 1.28 9.10 -14.25
CA VAL A 624 0.42 8.91 -13.08
C VAL A 624 0.36 10.25 -12.36
N VAL A 625 -0.80 10.61 -11.81
CA VAL A 625 -0.91 11.83 -10.99
C VAL A 625 0.09 11.73 -9.84
N PRO A 626 0.95 12.74 -9.63
CA PRO A 626 1.91 12.70 -8.54
C PRO A 626 1.20 12.71 -7.21
N ALA A 627 1.71 11.92 -6.28
CA ALA A 627 1.25 11.90 -4.90
C ALA A 627 1.38 13.29 -4.24
N GLN A 628 0.50 13.60 -3.31
CA GLN A 628 0.39 14.93 -2.69
C GLN A 628 0.45 14.86 -1.18
N VAL A 629 1.05 15.89 -0.56
CA VAL A 629 0.99 16.13 0.88
C VAL A 629 0.35 17.49 1.13
N ILE A 630 -0.55 17.54 2.09
CA ILE A 630 -1.11 18.77 2.62
C ILE A 630 -0.91 18.80 4.13
N GLY A 631 -0.46 19.96 4.66
CA GLY A 631 -0.28 20.19 6.09
C GLY A 631 -0.39 21.66 6.44
N TRP A 632 -0.81 21.96 7.68
CA TRP A 632 -0.83 23.32 8.24
C TRP A 632 -0.67 23.37 9.76
#